data_f1b9eee42326f247b19f645c39e002c9
#
_entry.id   f1b9eee42326f247b19f645c39e002c9
#
_cell.length_a   1.000
_cell.length_b   1.000
_cell.length_c   1.000
_cell.angle_alpha   90.00
_cell.angle_beta   90.00
_cell.angle_gamma   90.00
#
_symmetry.space_group_name_H-M   'P 1'
#
loop_
_entity.id
_entity.type
_entity.pdbx_description
1 polymer ?
#
loop_
_entity_poly.entity_id
_entity_poly.type
_entity_poly.pdbx_seq_one_letter_code
_entity_poly.pdbx_strand_id
1 'polypeptide(L)'
;EFGTVIYLISDEPYRELAYDGVQVPYLTKYYANTIVGYSYSKSLSLPGERIGYLVIPDEADGSEELIAAAAIANRTIGCVNAPSLIQKVIAKCVDAEVDVAAYDKNRLALYNGLKELGFECIKPQGAFYLFVKSPVADEKAFCEAGKKYNILMVPGSSFACPGYVRLAYCVSYETIMNSLPQFAKLAEEFGLK
;
A
#
# COMPACT_ATOMS: atom_id res chain seq x y z
N GLU A 1 -10.02 16.86 26.66
CA GLU A 1 -9.05 17.96 26.58
C GLU A 1 -9.46 18.99 25.52
N PHE A 2 -10.06 18.51 24.40
CA PHE A 2 -10.46 19.35 23.26
C PHE A 2 -11.95 19.71 23.26
N GLY A 3 -12.78 19.14 24.15
CA GLY A 3 -14.21 19.40 24.24
C GLY A 3 -15.03 18.98 23.01
N THR A 4 -14.43 18.15 22.14
CA THR A 4 -15.09 17.62 20.94
C THR A 4 -14.62 16.19 20.67
N VAL A 5 -15.44 15.42 19.96
CA VAL A 5 -15.10 14.07 19.52
C VAL A 5 -14.13 14.15 18.34
N ILE A 6 -13.05 13.37 18.37
CA ILE A 6 -12.09 13.22 17.27
C ILE A 6 -12.19 11.79 16.77
N TYR A 7 -12.56 11.61 15.52
CA TYR A 7 -12.58 10.29 14.90
C TYR A 7 -11.22 9.95 14.27
N LEU A 8 -10.78 8.71 14.49
CA LEU A 8 -9.66 8.11 13.79
C LEU A 8 -10.20 7.35 12.57
N ILE A 9 -9.73 7.69 11.38
CA ILE A 9 -10.06 6.96 10.15
C ILE A 9 -8.83 6.14 9.75
N SER A 10 -8.97 4.81 9.74
CA SER A 10 -7.91 3.88 9.37
C SER A 10 -8.23 3.24 8.01
N ASP A 11 -7.36 3.47 7.01
CA ASP A 11 -7.45 2.82 5.70
C ASP A 11 -6.54 1.58 5.69
N GLU A 12 -7.14 0.38 5.70
CA GLU A 12 -6.45 -0.88 6.00
C GLU A 12 -6.45 -1.92 4.85
N PRO A 13 -6.34 -1.56 3.57
CA PRO A 13 -6.36 -2.53 2.47
C PRO A 13 -5.11 -3.44 2.42
N TYR A 14 -4.06 -3.15 3.20
CA TYR A 14 -2.79 -3.87 3.23
C TYR A 14 -2.58 -4.71 4.49
N ARG A 15 -3.58 -4.86 5.33
CA ARG A 15 -3.47 -5.52 6.64
C ARG A 15 -2.80 -6.90 6.57
N GLU A 16 -3.17 -7.71 5.58
CA GLU A 16 -2.68 -9.08 5.40
C GLU A 16 -1.27 -9.13 4.81
N LEU A 17 -0.82 -8.04 4.19
CA LEU A 17 0.52 -7.95 3.59
C LEU A 17 1.52 -7.42 4.63
N ALA A 18 1.80 -8.23 5.64
CA ALA A 18 2.79 -7.96 6.66
C ALA A 18 3.86 -9.06 6.67
N TYR A 19 5.11 -8.69 6.94
CA TYR A 19 6.29 -9.55 6.82
C TYR A 19 7.03 -9.61 8.14
N ASP A 20 8.02 -10.51 8.23
CA ASP A 20 8.92 -10.63 9.38
C ASP A 20 8.18 -10.87 10.71
N GLY A 21 6.99 -11.51 10.68
CA GLY A 21 6.17 -11.80 11.87
C GLY A 21 5.44 -10.58 12.45
N VAL A 22 5.44 -9.46 11.75
CA VAL A 22 4.70 -8.25 12.19
C VAL A 22 3.21 -8.52 12.16
N GLN A 23 2.53 -8.20 13.27
CA GLN A 23 1.08 -8.21 13.37
C GLN A 23 0.53 -6.79 13.33
N VAL A 24 -0.42 -6.55 12.42
CA VAL A 24 -1.09 -5.25 12.31
C VAL A 24 -2.21 -5.20 13.36
N PRO A 25 -2.15 -4.30 14.35
CA PRO A 25 -3.18 -4.23 15.38
C PRO A 25 -4.51 -3.73 14.80
N TYR A 26 -5.63 -4.17 15.38
CA TYR A 26 -6.93 -3.57 15.13
C TYR A 26 -7.08 -2.31 15.96
N LEU A 27 -7.07 -1.15 15.34
CA LEU A 27 -7.09 0.14 16.03
C LEU A 27 -8.39 0.37 16.81
N THR A 28 -9.49 -0.25 16.41
CA THR A 28 -10.76 -0.26 17.14
C THR A 28 -10.64 -0.82 18.56
N LYS A 29 -9.63 -1.66 18.83
CA LYS A 29 -9.36 -2.18 20.19
C LYS A 29 -8.71 -1.16 21.12
N TYR A 30 -8.18 -0.07 20.58
CA TYR A 30 -7.45 0.95 21.33
C TYR A 30 -8.21 2.26 21.44
N TYR A 31 -9.09 2.53 20.48
CA TYR A 31 -9.87 3.75 20.45
C TYR A 31 -11.25 3.51 19.82
N ALA A 32 -12.31 3.71 20.62
CA ALA A 32 -13.69 3.41 20.22
C ALA A 32 -14.13 4.22 18.98
N ASN A 33 -13.75 5.50 18.90
CA ASN A 33 -14.10 6.37 17.78
C ASN A 33 -13.20 6.13 16.54
N THR A 34 -12.97 4.85 16.20
CA THR A 34 -12.18 4.45 15.02
C THR A 34 -13.07 3.90 13.93
N ILE A 35 -13.02 4.52 12.77
CA ILE A 35 -13.69 4.05 11.54
C ILE A 35 -12.64 3.35 10.68
N VAL A 36 -12.90 2.11 10.28
CA VAL A 36 -11.98 1.34 9.42
C VAL A 36 -12.52 1.25 8.02
N GLY A 37 -11.72 1.69 7.04
CA GLY A 37 -11.93 1.42 5.62
C GLY A 37 -11.14 0.20 5.19
N TYR A 38 -11.79 -0.76 4.56
CA TYR A 38 -11.16 -1.96 4.03
C TYR A 38 -11.51 -2.19 2.58
N SER A 39 -10.59 -2.79 1.83
CA SER A 39 -10.79 -3.12 0.41
C SER A 39 -10.16 -4.47 0.08
N TYR A 40 -10.87 -5.28 -0.68
CA TYR A 40 -10.35 -6.55 -1.23
C TYR A 40 -9.41 -6.38 -2.43
N SER A 41 -9.09 -5.14 -2.77
CA SER A 41 -8.17 -4.82 -3.88
C SER A 41 -6.78 -5.43 -3.72
N LYS A 42 -6.34 -5.66 -2.46
CA LYS A 42 -4.98 -6.16 -2.15
C LYS A 42 -5.03 -7.57 -1.57
N SER A 43 -5.85 -7.80 -0.55
CA SER A 43 -5.95 -9.09 0.14
C SER A 43 -6.48 -10.23 -0.75
N LEU A 44 -7.29 -9.95 -1.77
CA LEU A 44 -7.76 -10.94 -2.74
C LEU A 44 -7.30 -10.65 -4.18
N SER A 45 -6.41 -9.66 -4.37
CA SER A 45 -5.94 -9.25 -5.70
C SER A 45 -7.08 -8.88 -6.68
N LEU A 46 -8.14 -8.24 -6.17
CA LEU A 46 -9.33 -7.86 -6.92
C LEU A 46 -9.53 -6.33 -7.06
N PRO A 47 -8.51 -5.57 -7.51
CA PRO A 47 -8.64 -4.12 -7.59
C PRO A 47 -9.67 -3.65 -8.62
N GLY A 48 -9.91 -4.44 -9.68
CA GLY A 48 -10.87 -4.14 -10.75
C GLY A 48 -12.32 -4.28 -10.33
N GLU A 49 -12.61 -5.09 -9.31
CA GLU A 49 -13.97 -5.41 -8.89
C GLU A 49 -14.61 -4.34 -8.00
N ARG A 50 -13.84 -3.35 -7.57
CA ARG A 50 -14.31 -2.17 -6.84
C ARG A 50 -15.17 -2.49 -5.61
N ILE A 51 -14.68 -3.38 -4.73
CA ILE A 51 -15.39 -3.83 -3.53
C ILE A 51 -14.56 -3.62 -2.27
N GLY A 52 -15.22 -3.14 -1.24
CA GLY A 52 -14.69 -2.88 0.11
C GLY A 52 -15.83 -2.63 1.08
N TYR A 53 -15.51 -2.28 2.30
CA TYR A 53 -16.48 -1.95 3.34
C TYR A 53 -15.92 -0.94 4.34
N LEU A 54 -16.82 -0.31 5.08
CA LEU A 54 -16.50 0.48 6.26
C LEU A 54 -16.94 -0.28 7.51
N VAL A 55 -16.12 -0.24 8.56
CA VAL A 55 -16.49 -0.67 9.91
C VAL A 55 -16.63 0.57 10.76
N ILE A 56 -17.81 0.76 11.32
CA ILE A 56 -18.13 1.78 12.32
C ILE A 56 -18.58 1.00 13.55
N PRO A 57 -17.76 0.93 14.63
CA PRO A 57 -18.12 0.19 15.84
C PRO A 57 -19.35 0.80 16.52
N ASP A 58 -20.15 -0.03 17.16
CA ASP A 58 -21.33 0.42 17.92
C ASP A 58 -20.95 1.34 19.08
N GLU A 59 -19.72 1.20 19.62
CA GLU A 59 -19.16 2.01 20.68
C GLU A 59 -18.69 3.40 20.22
N ALA A 60 -18.63 3.65 18.91
CA ALA A 60 -18.28 4.96 18.39
C ALA A 60 -19.39 5.99 18.69
N ASP A 61 -18.98 7.18 19.10
CA ASP A 61 -19.93 8.27 19.36
C ASP A 61 -20.74 8.61 18.09
N GLY A 62 -22.06 8.62 18.19
CA GLY A 62 -22.94 8.84 17.04
C GLY A 62 -22.85 7.75 15.96
N SER A 63 -22.61 6.48 16.32
CA SER A 63 -22.41 5.39 15.35
C SER A 63 -23.57 5.22 14.38
N GLU A 64 -24.84 5.33 14.83
CA GLU A 64 -26.02 5.21 13.96
C GLU A 64 -26.09 6.34 12.93
N GLU A 65 -25.83 7.57 13.38
CA GLU A 65 -25.79 8.74 12.49
C GLU A 65 -24.64 8.67 11.50
N LEU A 66 -23.49 8.18 11.93
CA LEU A 66 -22.32 7.98 11.05
C LEU A 66 -22.61 6.94 9.97
N ILE A 67 -23.25 5.81 10.32
CA ILE A 67 -23.66 4.79 9.34
C ILE A 67 -24.65 5.38 8.34
N ALA A 68 -25.67 6.11 8.81
CA ALA A 68 -26.63 6.75 7.95
C ALA A 68 -25.98 7.79 7.02
N ALA A 69 -25.08 8.63 7.55
CA ALA A 69 -24.33 9.62 6.79
C ALA A 69 -23.41 8.96 5.75
N ALA A 70 -22.72 7.88 6.11
CA ALA A 70 -21.87 7.14 5.17
C ALA A 70 -22.69 6.53 4.02
N ALA A 71 -23.89 6.02 4.29
CA ALA A 71 -24.79 5.49 3.25
C ALA A 71 -25.25 6.60 2.28
N ILE A 72 -25.56 7.79 2.79
CA ILE A 72 -25.92 8.97 1.97
C ILE A 72 -24.72 9.42 1.15
N ALA A 73 -23.55 9.54 1.77
CA ALA A 73 -22.31 9.93 1.09
C ALA A 73 -21.97 8.97 -0.05
N ASN A 74 -22.07 7.66 0.20
CA ASN A 74 -21.83 6.64 -0.83
C ASN A 74 -22.76 6.77 -2.03
N ARG A 75 -24.04 7.10 -1.82
CA ARG A 75 -24.98 7.38 -2.90
C ARG A 75 -24.62 8.68 -3.64
N THR A 76 -24.24 9.70 -2.92
CA THR A 76 -23.90 11.01 -3.48
C THR A 76 -22.70 10.94 -4.43
N ILE A 77 -21.69 10.15 -4.09
CA ILE A 77 -20.53 9.93 -4.96
C ILE A 77 -20.79 8.94 -6.11
N GLY A 78 -22.00 8.40 -6.21
CA GLY A 78 -22.43 7.53 -7.32
C GLY A 78 -22.12 6.06 -7.16
N CYS A 79 -21.58 5.61 -6.01
CA CYS A 79 -21.18 4.22 -5.80
C CYS A 79 -22.30 3.32 -5.27
N VAL A 80 -23.38 3.82 -4.79
CA VAL A 80 -24.58 3.23 -4.17
C VAL A 80 -24.33 1.90 -3.43
N ASN A 81 -23.96 0.83 -4.15
CA ASN A 81 -23.64 -0.50 -3.62
C ASN A 81 -22.57 -1.18 -4.51
N ALA A 82 -21.79 -2.08 -3.93
CA ALA A 82 -20.96 -2.98 -4.72
C ALA A 82 -21.85 -3.92 -5.58
N PRO A 83 -21.39 -4.35 -6.77
CA PRO A 83 -22.15 -5.27 -7.63
C PRO A 83 -22.54 -6.56 -6.91
N SER A 84 -23.80 -6.98 -7.02
CA SER A 84 -24.32 -8.14 -6.27
C SER A 84 -23.61 -9.46 -6.58
N LEU A 85 -23.14 -9.63 -7.82
CA LEU A 85 -22.34 -10.80 -8.20
C LEU A 85 -21.06 -10.86 -7.38
N ILE A 86 -20.33 -9.76 -7.30
CA ILE A 86 -19.05 -9.69 -6.59
C ILE A 86 -19.25 -9.85 -5.08
N GLN A 87 -20.32 -9.30 -4.50
CA GLN A 87 -20.65 -9.58 -3.09
C GLN A 87 -20.82 -11.07 -2.82
N LYS A 88 -21.48 -11.82 -3.73
CA LYS A 88 -21.66 -13.28 -3.60
C LYS A 88 -20.34 -14.04 -3.79
N VAL A 89 -19.44 -13.55 -4.65
CA VAL A 89 -18.10 -14.13 -4.82
C VAL A 89 -17.29 -13.94 -3.54
N ILE A 90 -17.23 -12.71 -3.02
CA ILE A 90 -16.49 -12.40 -1.78
C ILE A 90 -17.01 -13.24 -0.61
N ALA A 91 -18.32 -13.41 -0.47
CA ALA A 91 -18.91 -14.25 0.58
C ALA A 91 -18.40 -15.70 0.57
N LYS A 92 -17.89 -16.19 -0.56
CA LYS A 92 -17.28 -17.53 -0.68
C LYS A 92 -15.75 -17.53 -0.59
N CYS A 93 -15.14 -16.37 -0.65
CA CYS A 93 -13.69 -16.20 -0.68
C CYS A 93 -13.18 -15.39 0.51
N VAL A 94 -14.03 -15.13 1.52
CA VAL A 94 -13.69 -14.25 2.65
C VAL A 94 -12.48 -14.76 3.43
N ASP A 95 -12.31 -16.09 3.50
CA ASP A 95 -11.19 -16.76 4.17
C ASP A 95 -10.00 -17.06 3.24
N ALA A 96 -10.07 -16.62 1.97
CA ALA A 96 -8.95 -16.82 1.04
C ALA A 96 -7.84 -15.80 1.33
N GLU A 97 -6.61 -16.27 1.24
CA GLU A 97 -5.42 -15.46 1.51
C GLU A 97 -4.60 -15.26 0.22
N VAL A 98 -4.00 -14.10 0.09
CA VAL A 98 -3.00 -13.83 -0.94
C VAL A 98 -1.69 -14.54 -0.59
N ASP A 99 -0.92 -14.92 -1.61
CA ASP A 99 0.41 -15.53 -1.42
C ASP A 99 1.41 -14.48 -0.89
N VAL A 100 1.41 -14.28 0.43
CA VAL A 100 2.32 -13.37 1.13
C VAL A 100 3.78 -13.78 0.94
N ALA A 101 4.06 -15.09 0.82
CA ALA A 101 5.42 -15.59 0.62
C ALA A 101 6.00 -15.19 -0.75
N ALA A 102 5.17 -15.15 -1.79
CA ALA A 102 5.58 -14.65 -3.10
C ALA A 102 5.93 -13.16 -3.06
N TYR A 103 5.13 -12.34 -2.36
CA TYR A 103 5.44 -10.94 -2.15
C TYR A 103 6.70 -10.74 -1.31
N ASP A 104 6.90 -11.54 -0.28
CA ASP A 104 8.10 -11.49 0.57
C ASP A 104 9.37 -11.83 -0.21
N LYS A 105 9.31 -12.85 -1.05
CA LYS A 105 10.40 -13.21 -1.97
C LYS A 105 10.78 -12.02 -2.87
N ASN A 106 9.80 -11.34 -3.45
CA ASN A 106 10.02 -10.17 -4.29
C ASN A 106 10.61 -9.00 -3.49
N ARG A 107 10.07 -8.75 -2.29
CA ARG A 107 10.55 -7.74 -1.36
C ARG A 107 12.03 -7.91 -1.06
N LEU A 108 12.41 -9.13 -0.65
CA LEU A 108 13.78 -9.45 -0.26
C LEU A 108 14.74 -9.36 -1.46
N ALA A 109 14.34 -9.87 -2.63
CA ALA A 109 15.17 -9.80 -3.83
C ALA A 109 15.43 -8.33 -4.24
N LEU A 110 14.40 -7.49 -4.30
CA LEU A 110 14.56 -6.08 -4.66
C LEU A 110 15.36 -5.33 -3.61
N TYR A 111 15.00 -5.47 -2.31
CA TYR A 111 15.69 -4.79 -1.22
C TYR A 111 17.17 -5.12 -1.17
N ASN A 112 17.53 -6.41 -1.17
CA ASN A 112 18.92 -6.85 -1.08
C ASN A 112 19.72 -6.41 -2.32
N GLY A 113 19.15 -6.59 -3.52
CA GLY A 113 19.81 -6.19 -4.76
C GLY A 113 20.11 -4.69 -4.81
N LEU A 114 19.17 -3.85 -4.38
CA LEU A 114 19.41 -2.40 -4.32
C LEU A 114 20.43 -2.02 -3.25
N LYS A 115 20.42 -2.68 -2.10
CA LYS A 115 21.44 -2.47 -1.05
C LYS A 115 22.84 -2.83 -1.54
N GLU A 116 23.00 -3.93 -2.26
CA GLU A 116 24.27 -4.35 -2.86
C GLU A 116 24.78 -3.35 -3.92
N LEU A 117 23.88 -2.64 -4.58
CA LEU A 117 24.18 -1.59 -5.55
C LEU A 117 24.44 -0.22 -4.91
N GLY A 118 24.42 -0.13 -3.57
CA GLY A 118 24.72 1.10 -2.84
C GLY A 118 23.52 2.02 -2.60
N PHE A 119 22.29 1.63 -2.99
CA PHE A 119 21.11 2.43 -2.71
C PHE A 119 20.76 2.40 -1.22
N GLU A 120 20.36 3.55 -0.69
CA GLU A 120 19.84 3.67 0.67
C GLU A 120 18.33 3.45 0.68
N CYS A 121 17.88 2.41 1.38
CA CYS A 121 16.47 2.10 1.53
C CYS A 121 16.19 1.39 2.86
N ILE A 122 14.97 1.56 3.38
CA ILE A 122 14.49 0.90 4.60
C ILE A 122 13.76 -0.37 4.19
N LYS A 123 14.07 -1.51 4.85
CA LYS A 123 13.39 -2.78 4.59
C LYS A 123 11.91 -2.65 4.96
N PRO A 124 10.98 -2.81 4.02
CA PRO A 124 9.57 -2.69 4.32
C PRO A 124 9.09 -3.87 5.18
N GLN A 125 8.21 -3.62 6.13
CA GLN A 125 7.58 -4.65 6.96
C GLN A 125 6.13 -4.90 6.57
N GLY A 126 5.62 -4.21 5.57
CA GLY A 126 4.24 -4.37 5.06
C GLY A 126 4.05 -3.80 3.67
N ALA A 127 2.86 -4.00 3.12
CA ALA A 127 2.45 -3.61 1.77
C ALA A 127 3.34 -4.24 0.68
N PHE A 128 3.47 -3.60 -0.46
CA PHE A 128 4.34 -4.05 -1.57
C PHE A 128 5.10 -2.87 -2.21
N TYR A 129 5.48 -1.91 -1.38
CA TYR A 129 6.25 -0.74 -1.80
C TYR A 129 7.57 -0.63 -1.06
N LEU A 130 8.59 -0.20 -1.76
CA LEU A 130 9.91 0.12 -1.23
C LEU A 130 10.21 1.59 -1.53
N PHE A 131 10.52 2.35 -0.49
CA PHE A 131 11.04 3.70 -0.63
C PHE A 131 12.57 3.66 -0.67
N VAL A 132 13.13 4.21 -1.73
CA VAL A 132 14.56 4.30 -1.97
C VAL A 132 14.94 5.78 -1.95
N LYS A 133 15.96 6.14 -1.19
CA LYS A 133 16.46 7.51 -1.15
C LYS A 133 17.06 7.86 -2.51
N SER A 134 16.67 8.99 -3.04
CA SER A 134 17.25 9.50 -4.28
C SER A 134 18.73 9.86 -4.06
N PRO A 135 19.64 9.46 -4.95
CA PRO A 135 21.05 9.85 -4.85
C PRO A 135 21.28 11.34 -5.12
N VAL A 136 20.28 12.03 -5.64
CA VAL A 136 20.31 13.47 -5.93
C VAL A 136 19.13 14.17 -5.27
N ALA A 137 19.25 15.46 -5.01
CA ALA A 137 18.23 16.26 -4.33
C ALA A 137 16.90 16.31 -5.10
N ASP A 138 16.96 16.30 -6.43
CA ASP A 138 15.78 16.23 -7.31
C ASP A 138 15.43 14.78 -7.62
N GLU A 139 14.52 14.20 -6.82
CA GLU A 139 14.05 12.83 -7.05
C GLU A 139 13.26 12.67 -8.35
N LYS A 140 12.72 13.76 -8.92
CA LYS A 140 12.03 13.70 -10.23
C LYS A 140 13.03 13.52 -11.36
N ALA A 141 14.16 14.23 -11.31
CA ALA A 141 15.27 14.05 -12.24
C ALA A 141 15.81 12.61 -12.17
N PHE A 142 15.89 12.03 -10.97
CA PHE A 142 16.27 10.63 -10.78
C PHE A 142 15.23 9.67 -11.39
N CYS A 143 13.93 9.91 -11.23
CA CYS A 143 12.89 9.15 -11.90
C CYS A 143 13.00 9.21 -13.43
N GLU A 144 13.27 10.37 -14.01
CA GLU A 144 13.46 10.52 -15.45
C GLU A 144 14.72 9.79 -15.95
N ALA A 145 15.82 9.84 -15.20
CA ALA A 145 17.02 9.07 -15.53
C ALA A 145 16.76 7.56 -15.55
N GLY A 146 15.95 7.06 -14.60
CA GLY A 146 15.56 5.65 -14.55
C GLY A 146 14.88 5.15 -15.83
N LYS A 147 14.11 6.00 -16.50
CA LYS A 147 13.42 5.65 -17.76
C LYS A 147 14.36 5.23 -18.88
N LYS A 148 15.58 5.76 -18.92
CA LYS A 148 16.63 5.35 -19.89
C LYS A 148 16.96 3.86 -19.79
N TYR A 149 16.76 3.29 -18.59
CA TYR A 149 17.03 1.89 -18.25
C TYR A 149 15.76 1.07 -18.09
N ASN A 150 14.62 1.58 -18.58
CA ASN A 150 13.30 0.96 -18.44
C ASN A 150 12.87 0.75 -16.97
N ILE A 151 13.35 1.58 -16.06
CA ILE A 151 12.96 1.58 -14.66
C ILE A 151 11.92 2.69 -14.45
N LEU A 152 10.71 2.30 -14.05
CA LEU A 152 9.63 3.23 -13.72
C LEU A 152 9.53 3.39 -12.20
N MET A 153 9.76 4.60 -11.73
CA MET A 153 9.70 4.99 -10.32
C MET A 153 8.69 6.11 -10.13
N VAL A 154 8.13 6.22 -8.95
CA VAL A 154 7.23 7.33 -8.59
C VAL A 154 7.93 8.24 -7.60
N PRO A 155 7.96 9.57 -7.84
CA PRO A 155 8.60 10.51 -6.91
C PRO A 155 7.95 10.45 -5.53
N GLY A 156 8.76 10.43 -4.49
CA GLY A 156 8.29 10.35 -3.10
C GLY A 156 7.50 11.58 -2.66
N SER A 157 7.74 12.75 -3.28
CA SER A 157 6.93 13.95 -3.05
C SER A 157 5.45 13.76 -3.32
N SER A 158 5.07 12.82 -4.21
CA SER A 158 3.67 12.42 -4.43
C SER A 158 3.03 11.71 -3.22
N PHE A 159 3.84 11.33 -2.22
CA PHE A 159 3.46 10.64 -0.99
C PHE A 159 3.96 11.36 0.26
N ALA A 160 4.13 12.68 0.17
CA ALA A 160 4.68 13.51 1.25
C ALA A 160 6.07 13.04 1.77
N CYS A 161 6.86 12.38 0.91
CA CYS A 161 8.21 11.87 1.22
C CYS A 161 9.24 12.38 0.19
N PRO A 162 9.50 13.70 0.13
CA PRO A 162 10.46 14.27 -0.82
C PRO A 162 11.87 13.73 -0.58
N GLY A 163 12.69 13.67 -1.64
CA GLY A 163 14.03 13.09 -1.60
C GLY A 163 14.07 11.57 -1.70
N TYR A 164 12.93 10.92 -1.90
CA TYR A 164 12.79 9.48 -2.11
C TYR A 164 12.07 9.17 -3.42
N VAL A 165 12.21 7.94 -3.87
CA VAL A 165 11.38 7.37 -4.94
C VAL A 165 10.72 6.10 -4.44
N ARG A 166 9.49 5.84 -4.89
CA ARG A 166 8.73 4.64 -4.57
C ARG A 166 8.83 3.63 -5.70
N LEU A 167 9.21 2.41 -5.35
CA LEU A 167 9.16 1.23 -6.20
C LEU A 167 8.05 0.29 -5.73
N ALA A 168 7.37 -0.39 -6.67
CA ALA A 168 6.42 -1.44 -6.35
C ALA A 168 7.05 -2.81 -6.67
N TYR A 169 6.87 -3.79 -5.77
CA TYR A 169 7.34 -5.17 -6.00
C TYR A 169 6.19 -6.18 -6.16
N CYS A 170 4.97 -5.69 -6.44
CA CYS A 170 3.81 -6.51 -6.83
C CYS A 170 3.84 -6.86 -8.33
N VAL A 171 4.96 -7.37 -8.79
CA VAL A 171 5.23 -7.80 -10.17
C VAL A 171 5.77 -9.22 -10.16
N SER A 172 6.01 -9.83 -11.34
CA SER A 172 6.65 -11.15 -11.36
C SER A 172 8.05 -11.12 -10.77
N TYR A 173 8.49 -12.22 -10.15
CA TYR A 173 9.85 -12.35 -9.64
C TYR A 173 10.90 -12.13 -10.74
N GLU A 174 10.62 -12.59 -11.94
CA GLU A 174 11.46 -12.40 -13.11
C GLU A 174 11.64 -10.90 -13.44
N THR A 175 10.57 -10.10 -13.36
CA THR A 175 10.65 -8.65 -13.54
C THR A 175 11.59 -8.01 -12.54
N ILE A 176 11.54 -8.43 -11.27
CA ILE A 176 12.47 -7.97 -10.24
C ILE A 176 13.91 -8.30 -10.63
N MET A 177 14.18 -9.57 -10.93
CA MET A 177 15.55 -10.01 -11.27
C MET A 177 16.10 -9.34 -12.51
N ASN A 178 15.27 -9.14 -13.56
CA ASN A 178 15.66 -8.46 -14.78
C ASN A 178 15.89 -6.95 -14.59
N SER A 179 15.29 -6.35 -13.54
CA SER A 179 15.49 -4.93 -13.23
C SER A 179 16.83 -4.64 -12.54
N LEU A 180 17.40 -5.58 -11.79
CA LEU A 180 18.62 -5.36 -11.00
C LEU A 180 19.84 -4.98 -11.86
N PRO A 181 20.10 -5.61 -13.02
CA PRO A 181 21.19 -5.15 -13.91
C PRO A 181 20.95 -3.73 -14.46
N GLN A 182 19.72 -3.29 -14.58
CA GLN A 182 19.39 -1.95 -15.04
C GLN A 182 19.59 -0.93 -13.89
N PHE A 183 19.23 -1.31 -12.67
CA PHE A 183 19.58 -0.52 -11.49
C PHE A 183 21.10 -0.39 -11.28
N ALA A 184 21.89 -1.41 -11.64
CA ALA A 184 23.34 -1.31 -11.60
C ALA A 184 23.88 -0.20 -12.51
N LYS A 185 23.38 -0.12 -13.75
CA LYS A 185 23.75 0.97 -14.68
C LYS A 185 23.31 2.33 -14.17
N LEU A 186 22.12 2.41 -13.59
CA LEU A 186 21.63 3.64 -12.98
C LEU A 186 22.48 4.05 -11.76
N ALA A 187 22.90 3.09 -10.94
CA ALA A 187 23.80 3.32 -9.82
C ALA A 187 25.16 3.88 -10.27
N GLU A 188 25.73 3.32 -11.35
CA GLU A 188 26.98 3.84 -11.96
C GLU A 188 26.82 5.26 -12.47
N GLU A 189 25.70 5.61 -13.15
CA GLU A 189 25.43 6.97 -13.65
C GLU A 189 25.43 8.00 -12.50
N PHE A 190 25.01 7.59 -11.31
CA PHE A 190 24.91 8.45 -10.12
C PHE A 190 26.07 8.28 -9.12
N GLY A 191 27.05 7.46 -9.44
CA GLY A 191 28.26 7.30 -8.61
C GLY A 191 28.03 6.61 -7.27
N LEU A 192 27.05 5.70 -7.20
CA LEU A 192 26.76 4.89 -6.00
C LEU A 192 27.69 3.67 -5.87
N LYS A 193 28.29 3.25 -6.95
CA LYS A 193 29.32 2.22 -7.07
C LYS A 193 30.39 2.62 -8.05
#